data_aee7fe4296fb6c2eda0b666fe93a99b0
#
_entry.id   aee7fe4296fb6c2eda0b666fe93a99b0
#
_cell.length_a   1.000
_cell.length_b   1.000
_cell.length_c   1.000
_cell.angle_alpha   90.00
_cell.angle_beta   90.00
_cell.angle_gamma   90.00
#
_symmetry.space_group_name_H-M   'P 1'
#
loop_
_entity.id
_entity.type
_entity.pdbx_description
1 polymer ?
#
loop_
_entity_poly.entity_id
_entity_poly.type
_entity_poly.pdbx_seq_one_letter_code
_entity_poly.pdbx_strand_id
1 'polypeptide(L)'
;MSEMTAQPAPDEISPVEKPPEAAGEQSRQVYQRWLTADRIEHWTFITSFTILAITGLVQKFASSPLSQWIVRALGGIENTRLIHHVSAVVMLLCVIYHIGELGYKLYVRRSRPQMLPAWKDVTNAIHALGYNLGFRKNPPQQGRYGYEEKMEYWAVVWGTVVMAISGFMMWNPIATTQWLPGEAIPAAKTAHGWEAVLAVLAIILWHFYHVLVRTFNRSMFTGNLTEEEMLHEHPLELADIKAGVAQRPTTLQERRKRARIFFPVYSVIAAILLVGVYYFVAYEETAIATIPPAETVEVFVPLPPTPLPTPVPTKTTIPGGLASWDAGVGDLFNTRCVICHNNTGKIGGLDLSTYETALAGGKSGPGVVPGDAANSQVVIIQSAGGHPGQLSQDELQQITDWINNGAPQR
;
A
#
# COMPACT_ATOMS: atom_id res chain seq x y z
N MET A 1 -93.39 -1.68 60.98
CA MET A 1 -92.23 -2.60 61.00
C MET A 1 -91.65 -2.58 59.64
N SER A 2 -90.62 -1.79 59.45
CA SER A 2 -89.79 -1.73 58.24
C SER A 2 -88.37 -1.37 58.68
N GLU A 3 -87.53 -2.33 58.53
CA GLU A 3 -86.13 -2.17 58.78
C GLU A 3 -85.45 -1.24 57.75
N MET A 4 -84.90 -0.17 58.25
CA MET A 4 -83.98 0.70 57.44
C MET A 4 -82.60 0.07 57.44
N THR A 5 -82.22 -0.43 56.27
CA THR A 5 -80.87 -0.86 56.02
C THR A 5 -79.98 0.36 55.82
N ALA A 6 -78.91 0.48 56.65
CA ALA A 6 -77.91 1.52 56.59
C ALA A 6 -76.99 1.29 55.38
N GLN A 7 -76.74 2.38 54.64
CA GLN A 7 -75.78 2.44 53.55
C GLN A 7 -74.34 2.42 54.11
N PRO A 8 -73.42 1.66 53.59
CA PRO A 8 -71.97 1.71 54.02
C PRO A 8 -71.32 3.00 53.53
N ALA A 9 -70.39 3.49 54.33
CA ALA A 9 -69.57 4.68 54.09
C ALA A 9 -68.64 4.49 52.88
N PRO A 10 -68.19 5.58 52.23
CA PRO A 10 -67.32 5.49 51.07
C PRO A 10 -65.93 4.94 51.46
N ASP A 11 -65.47 3.97 50.68
CA ASP A 11 -64.20 3.26 50.81
C ASP A 11 -63.01 4.25 50.85
N GLU A 12 -62.16 4.10 51.84
CA GLU A 12 -60.81 4.67 51.91
C GLU A 12 -60.07 4.23 50.67
N ILE A 13 -59.60 5.21 49.89
CA ILE A 13 -58.67 4.99 48.74
C ILE A 13 -57.39 4.46 49.32
N SER A 14 -57.15 3.17 49.13
CA SER A 14 -55.86 2.55 49.40
C SER A 14 -54.74 3.30 48.68
N PRO A 15 -53.56 3.52 49.31
CA PRO A 15 -52.45 4.13 48.60
C PRO A 15 -52.09 3.34 47.36
N VAL A 16 -52.04 4.01 46.22
CA VAL A 16 -51.52 3.45 44.94
C VAL A 16 -50.10 2.92 45.22
N GLU A 17 -49.99 1.61 45.27
CA GLU A 17 -48.71 0.92 45.39
C GLU A 17 -47.87 1.37 44.22
N LYS A 18 -46.76 2.10 44.50
CA LYS A 18 -45.76 2.51 43.52
C LYS A 18 -45.32 1.28 42.75
N PRO A 19 -45.27 1.32 41.41
CA PRO A 19 -44.73 0.20 40.64
C PRO A 19 -43.36 -0.16 41.22
N PRO A 20 -43.03 -1.43 41.34
CA PRO A 20 -41.68 -1.81 41.86
C PRO A 20 -40.65 -1.08 41.02
N GLU A 21 -39.79 -0.30 41.72
CA GLU A 21 -38.62 0.33 41.14
C GLU A 21 -37.91 -0.71 40.31
N ALA A 22 -37.64 -0.36 39.05
CA ALA A 22 -37.03 -1.20 38.01
C ALA A 22 -36.04 -2.15 38.62
N ALA A 23 -36.21 -3.43 38.37
CA ALA A 23 -35.29 -4.48 38.71
C ALA A 23 -33.87 -3.98 38.37
N GLY A 24 -33.01 -3.91 39.40
CA GLY A 24 -31.69 -3.32 39.30
C GLY A 24 -31.01 -3.77 38.03
N GLU A 25 -30.21 -2.89 37.42
CA GLU A 25 -29.27 -3.24 36.35
C GLU A 25 -28.56 -4.51 36.79
N GLN A 26 -29.04 -5.65 36.31
CA GLN A 26 -28.28 -6.91 36.36
C GLN A 26 -26.97 -6.55 35.70
N SER A 27 -25.89 -6.45 36.47
CA SER A 27 -24.56 -6.15 35.97
C SER A 27 -24.34 -7.12 34.79
N ARG A 28 -24.47 -6.61 33.54
CA ARG A 28 -24.30 -7.44 32.36
C ARG A 28 -22.94 -8.07 32.45
N GLN A 29 -22.89 -9.37 32.58
CA GLN A 29 -21.63 -10.10 32.74
C GLN A 29 -20.80 -9.84 31.49
N VAL A 30 -19.55 -9.35 31.69
CA VAL A 30 -18.67 -8.89 30.63
C VAL A 30 -17.45 -9.80 30.57
N TYR A 31 -17.11 -10.23 29.38
CA TYR A 31 -15.99 -11.16 29.12
C TYR A 31 -14.87 -10.42 28.39
N GLN A 32 -13.64 -10.56 28.88
CA GLN A 32 -12.48 -9.96 28.25
C GLN A 32 -12.16 -10.68 26.94
N ARG A 33 -12.29 -9.97 25.83
CA ARG A 33 -12.00 -10.45 24.48
C ARG A 33 -10.56 -10.15 24.07
N TRP A 34 -10.12 -8.90 24.25
CA TRP A 34 -8.83 -8.39 23.83
C TRP A 34 -8.08 -7.74 24.98
N LEU A 35 -6.80 -8.04 25.12
CA LEU A 35 -5.90 -7.34 26.02
C LEU A 35 -5.61 -5.95 25.46
N THR A 36 -5.17 -5.02 26.32
CA THR A 36 -4.74 -3.68 25.87
C THR A 36 -3.61 -3.76 24.83
N ALA A 37 -2.68 -4.70 24.99
CA ALA A 37 -1.60 -4.94 24.03
C ALA A 37 -2.13 -5.35 22.64
N ASP A 38 -3.09 -6.28 22.57
CA ASP A 38 -3.72 -6.70 21.29
C ASP A 38 -4.39 -5.51 20.58
N ARG A 39 -5.02 -4.63 21.35
CA ARG A 39 -5.71 -3.44 20.86
C ARG A 39 -4.74 -2.39 20.31
N ILE A 40 -3.65 -2.12 21.04
CA ILE A 40 -2.59 -1.19 20.59
C ILE A 40 -1.95 -1.71 19.29
N GLU A 41 -1.64 -3.00 19.24
CA GLU A 41 -1.11 -3.67 18.05
C GLU A 41 -2.05 -3.50 16.86
N HIS A 42 -3.32 -3.82 17.02
CA HIS A 42 -4.34 -3.69 15.97
C HIS A 42 -4.48 -2.24 15.48
N TRP A 43 -4.49 -1.24 16.38
CA TRP A 43 -4.56 0.16 16.00
C TRP A 43 -3.31 0.65 15.28
N THR A 44 -2.13 0.18 15.70
CA THR A 44 -0.87 0.47 15.01
C THR A 44 -0.87 -0.13 13.60
N PHE A 45 -1.35 -1.36 13.47
CA PHE A 45 -1.47 -2.05 12.19
C PHE A 45 -2.45 -1.33 11.25
N ILE A 46 -3.67 -1.01 11.72
CA ILE A 46 -4.67 -0.27 10.93
C ILE A 46 -4.12 1.07 10.46
N THR A 47 -3.49 1.84 11.35
CA THR A 47 -2.97 3.17 11.01
C THR A 47 -1.89 3.07 9.94
N SER A 48 -0.90 2.19 10.12
CA SER A 48 0.16 1.99 9.13
C SER A 48 -0.39 1.44 7.81
N PHE A 49 -1.30 0.46 7.85
CA PHE A 49 -1.96 -0.09 6.66
C PHE A 49 -2.75 0.99 5.89
N THR A 50 -3.53 1.81 6.59
CA THR A 50 -4.33 2.87 5.94
C THR A 50 -3.44 3.90 5.25
N ILE A 51 -2.35 4.33 5.89
CA ILE A 51 -1.39 5.25 5.28
C ILE A 51 -0.71 4.60 4.08
N LEU A 52 -0.28 3.33 4.19
CA LEU A 52 0.31 2.56 3.08
C LEU A 52 -0.67 2.39 1.92
N ALA A 53 -1.94 2.10 2.20
CA ALA A 53 -2.98 1.97 1.19
C ALA A 53 -3.20 3.28 0.42
N ILE A 54 -3.37 4.39 1.14
CA ILE A 54 -3.57 5.71 0.52
C ILE A 54 -2.34 6.08 -0.32
N THR A 55 -1.15 6.06 0.27
CA THR A 55 0.08 6.48 -0.40
C THR A 55 0.48 5.53 -1.54
N GLY A 56 0.21 4.23 -1.41
CA GLY A 56 0.49 3.24 -2.45
C GLY A 56 -0.48 3.33 -3.64
N LEU A 57 -1.80 3.46 -3.37
CA LEU A 57 -2.80 3.55 -4.43
C LEU A 57 -2.66 4.83 -5.26
N VAL A 58 -2.32 5.98 -4.65
CA VAL A 58 -2.09 7.21 -5.42
C VAL A 58 -0.86 7.10 -6.31
N GLN A 59 0.17 6.35 -5.93
CA GLN A 59 1.32 6.05 -6.77
C GLN A 59 0.96 5.09 -7.91
N LYS A 60 0.16 4.05 -7.62
CA LYS A 60 -0.32 3.09 -8.63
C LYS A 60 -1.22 3.75 -9.68
N PHE A 61 -2.12 4.62 -9.27
CA PHE A 61 -3.10 5.31 -10.12
C PHE A 61 -2.73 6.79 -10.32
N ALA A 62 -1.45 7.09 -10.56
CA ALA A 62 -0.90 8.45 -10.58
C ALA A 62 -1.56 9.38 -11.62
N SER A 63 -2.11 8.83 -12.72
CA SER A 63 -2.82 9.59 -13.74
C SER A 63 -4.22 10.08 -13.31
N SER A 64 -4.76 9.54 -12.21
CA SER A 64 -6.08 9.92 -11.69
C SER A 64 -6.04 11.34 -11.10
N PRO A 65 -7.05 12.21 -11.36
CA PRO A 65 -7.13 13.54 -10.75
C PRO A 65 -7.13 13.50 -9.22
N LEU A 66 -7.78 12.51 -8.61
CA LEU A 66 -7.79 12.30 -7.16
C LEU A 66 -6.39 12.00 -6.63
N SER A 67 -5.65 11.11 -7.31
CA SER A 67 -4.27 10.79 -6.93
C SER A 67 -3.36 12.00 -7.01
N GLN A 68 -3.47 12.79 -8.07
CA GLN A 68 -2.70 14.02 -8.24
C GLN A 68 -3.04 15.07 -7.17
N TRP A 69 -4.30 15.16 -6.77
CA TRP A 69 -4.72 16.04 -5.68
C TRP A 69 -4.11 15.60 -4.34
N ILE A 70 -4.20 14.30 -4.00
CA ILE A 70 -3.63 13.76 -2.75
C ILE A 70 -2.11 13.94 -2.73
N VAL A 71 -1.40 13.61 -3.82
CA VAL A 71 0.06 13.78 -3.91
C VAL A 71 0.46 15.25 -3.70
N ARG A 72 -0.27 16.19 -4.30
CA ARG A 72 -0.03 17.63 -4.06
C ARG A 72 -0.29 18.04 -2.61
N ALA A 73 -1.36 17.53 -2.00
CA ALA A 73 -1.69 17.81 -0.60
C ALA A 73 -0.63 17.25 0.37
N LEU A 74 0.03 16.13 0.03
CA LEU A 74 1.14 15.55 0.80
C LEU A 74 2.49 16.24 0.55
N GLY A 75 2.55 17.28 -0.30
CA GLY A 75 3.78 18.00 -0.61
C GLY A 75 4.63 17.40 -1.73
N GLY A 76 4.01 16.61 -2.63
CA GLY A 76 4.65 16.03 -3.79
C GLY A 76 4.95 14.54 -3.68
N ILE A 77 5.48 13.98 -4.76
CA ILE A 77 5.71 12.53 -4.88
C ILE A 77 6.78 12.03 -3.92
N GLU A 78 7.83 12.81 -3.68
CA GLU A 78 8.91 12.40 -2.79
C GLU A 78 8.44 12.30 -1.33
N ASN A 79 7.64 13.27 -0.85
CA ASN A 79 7.02 13.18 0.46
C ASN A 79 6.03 12.02 0.55
N THR A 80 5.27 11.76 -0.52
CA THR A 80 4.37 10.61 -0.58
C THR A 80 5.12 9.29 -0.44
N ARG A 81 6.26 9.13 -1.10
CA ARG A 81 7.15 7.98 -0.98
C ARG A 81 7.74 7.87 0.42
N LEU A 82 8.24 8.98 0.97
CA LEU A 82 8.79 8.99 2.33
C LEU A 82 7.75 8.52 3.36
N ILE A 83 6.53 9.04 3.29
CA ILE A 83 5.42 8.64 4.16
C ILE A 83 5.12 7.15 3.98
N HIS A 84 5.11 6.66 2.74
CA HIS A 84 4.92 5.24 2.43
C HIS A 84 6.01 4.37 3.07
N HIS A 85 7.27 4.72 2.88
CA HIS A 85 8.42 4.00 3.42
C HIS A 85 8.43 4.00 4.96
N VAL A 86 8.21 5.15 5.60
CA VAL A 86 8.10 5.24 7.07
C VAL A 86 6.98 4.36 7.60
N SER A 87 5.82 4.37 6.95
CA SER A 87 4.69 3.53 7.35
C SER A 87 4.96 2.05 7.14
N ALA A 88 5.73 1.67 6.10
CA ALA A 88 6.17 0.30 5.89
C ALA A 88 7.11 -0.17 7.01
N VAL A 89 8.03 0.67 7.46
CA VAL A 89 8.91 0.36 8.60
C VAL A 89 8.09 0.18 9.87
N VAL A 90 7.13 1.07 10.15
CA VAL A 90 6.23 0.94 11.33
C VAL A 90 5.47 -0.38 11.27
N MET A 91 4.94 -0.75 10.11
CA MET A 91 4.24 -2.02 9.92
C MET A 91 5.16 -3.22 10.14
N LEU A 92 6.39 -3.21 9.62
CA LEU A 92 7.37 -4.29 9.84
C LEU A 92 7.74 -4.43 11.33
N LEU A 93 7.91 -3.31 12.05
CA LEU A 93 8.14 -3.34 13.50
C LEU A 93 6.93 -3.92 14.26
N CYS A 94 5.71 -3.59 13.83
CA CYS A 94 4.49 -4.17 14.38
C CYS A 94 4.44 -5.69 14.13
N VAL A 95 4.83 -6.17 12.94
CA VAL A 95 4.92 -7.61 12.62
C VAL A 95 5.97 -8.31 13.51
N ILE A 96 7.13 -7.70 13.73
CA ILE A 96 8.16 -8.26 14.64
C ILE A 96 7.58 -8.40 16.05
N TYR A 97 6.90 -7.37 16.55
CA TYR A 97 6.21 -7.41 17.83
C TYR A 97 5.15 -8.53 17.88
N HIS A 98 4.32 -8.66 16.83
CA HIS A 98 3.31 -9.70 16.70
C HIS A 98 3.89 -11.12 16.80
N ILE A 99 4.99 -11.38 16.11
CA ILE A 99 5.70 -12.67 16.18
C ILE A 99 6.10 -12.99 17.63
N GLY A 100 6.62 -12.00 18.35
CA GLY A 100 6.99 -12.14 19.75
C GLY A 100 5.79 -12.39 20.66
N GLU A 101 4.74 -11.63 20.49
CA GLU A 101 3.51 -11.75 21.26
C GLU A 101 2.81 -13.09 21.04
N LEU A 102 2.72 -13.52 19.79
CA LEU A 102 2.20 -14.83 19.42
C LEU A 102 3.04 -15.96 20.03
N GLY A 103 4.36 -15.87 19.89
CA GLY A 103 5.29 -16.84 20.49
C GLY A 103 5.16 -16.88 22.01
N TYR A 104 5.03 -15.75 22.68
CA TYR A 104 4.79 -15.65 24.12
C TYR A 104 3.46 -16.31 24.53
N LYS A 105 2.37 -16.02 23.81
CA LYS A 105 1.06 -16.65 24.06
C LYS A 105 1.13 -18.18 23.92
N LEU A 106 1.73 -18.66 22.84
CA LEU A 106 1.78 -20.10 22.53
C LEU A 106 2.75 -20.85 23.46
N TYR A 107 3.97 -20.32 23.66
CA TYR A 107 5.00 -21.03 24.40
C TYR A 107 4.95 -20.79 25.91
N VAL A 108 4.84 -19.52 26.34
CA VAL A 108 4.88 -19.17 27.78
C VAL A 108 3.53 -19.36 28.43
N ARG A 109 2.47 -18.79 27.83
CA ARG A 109 1.09 -18.92 28.36
C ARG A 109 0.42 -20.24 28.03
N ARG A 110 0.97 -21.02 27.07
CA ARG A 110 0.38 -22.27 26.59
C ARG A 110 -1.03 -22.10 26.04
N SER A 111 -1.34 -20.94 25.48
CA SER A 111 -2.63 -20.71 24.84
C SER A 111 -2.87 -21.73 23.72
N ARG A 112 -4.12 -22.11 23.49
CA ARG A 112 -4.47 -23.00 22.39
C ARG A 112 -4.21 -22.26 21.06
N PRO A 113 -3.62 -22.91 20.03
CA PRO A 113 -3.37 -22.28 18.73
C PRO A 113 -4.66 -22.20 17.89
N GLN A 114 -5.66 -21.47 18.39
CA GLN A 114 -7.01 -21.44 17.82
C GLN A 114 -7.10 -20.64 16.51
N MET A 115 -6.06 -19.84 16.17
CA MET A 115 -5.98 -19.10 14.92
C MET A 115 -5.47 -19.96 13.75
N LEU A 116 -4.92 -21.16 14.03
CA LEU A 116 -4.52 -22.07 12.95
C LEU A 116 -5.73 -22.57 12.18
N PRO A 117 -5.62 -22.64 10.82
CA PRO A 117 -6.67 -23.22 10.00
C PRO A 117 -6.90 -24.69 10.36
N ALA A 118 -8.15 -25.09 10.39
CA ALA A 118 -8.55 -26.47 10.66
C ALA A 118 -9.61 -26.91 9.64
N TRP A 119 -9.75 -28.22 9.42
CA TRP A 119 -10.78 -28.75 8.53
C TRP A 119 -12.21 -28.31 8.93
N LYS A 120 -12.42 -28.09 10.23
CA LYS A 120 -13.66 -27.54 10.76
C LYS A 120 -14.01 -26.15 10.19
N ASP A 121 -13.01 -25.34 9.86
CA ASP A 121 -13.25 -24.00 9.30
C ASP A 121 -13.87 -24.10 7.90
N VAL A 122 -13.40 -25.05 7.08
CA VAL A 122 -13.98 -25.33 5.76
C VAL A 122 -15.43 -25.82 5.89
N THR A 123 -15.69 -26.75 6.81
CA THR A 123 -17.05 -27.23 7.05
C THR A 123 -17.98 -26.14 7.60
N ASN A 124 -17.47 -25.26 8.44
CA ASN A 124 -18.21 -24.10 8.94
C ASN A 124 -18.50 -23.09 7.82
N ALA A 125 -17.56 -22.84 6.91
CA ALA A 125 -17.78 -21.97 5.76
C ALA A 125 -18.88 -22.52 4.83
N ILE A 126 -18.84 -23.82 4.53
CA ILE A 126 -19.91 -24.49 3.74
C ILE A 126 -21.24 -24.44 4.48
N HIS A 127 -21.23 -24.64 5.80
CA HIS A 127 -22.42 -24.56 6.64
C HIS A 127 -23.02 -23.13 6.61
N ALA A 128 -22.17 -22.10 6.75
CA ALA A 128 -22.58 -20.70 6.69
C ALA A 128 -23.16 -20.34 5.32
N LEU A 129 -22.56 -20.82 4.24
CA LEU A 129 -23.09 -20.65 2.89
C LEU A 129 -24.50 -21.28 2.77
N GLY A 130 -24.65 -22.52 3.26
CA GLY A 130 -25.95 -23.19 3.28
C GLY A 130 -26.99 -22.45 4.14
N TYR A 131 -26.57 -21.83 5.26
CA TYR A 131 -27.43 -21.00 6.08
C TYR A 131 -27.85 -19.71 5.34
N ASN A 132 -26.91 -19.02 4.75
CA ASN A 132 -27.20 -17.75 4.01
C ASN A 132 -28.07 -17.99 2.77
N LEU A 133 -27.99 -19.18 2.15
CA LEU A 133 -28.86 -19.57 1.03
C LEU A 133 -30.20 -20.17 1.48
N GLY A 134 -30.48 -20.23 2.78
CA GLY A 134 -31.74 -20.75 3.31
C GLY A 134 -31.83 -22.28 3.39
N PHE A 135 -30.76 -23.03 3.06
CA PHE A 135 -30.73 -24.49 3.16
C PHE A 135 -30.54 -25.01 4.59
N ARG A 136 -30.13 -24.15 5.52
CA ARG A 136 -29.94 -24.50 6.93
C ARG A 136 -30.65 -23.49 7.83
N LYS A 137 -31.16 -24.00 8.96
CA LYS A 137 -31.95 -23.18 9.91
C LYS A 137 -31.08 -22.36 10.86
N ASN A 138 -29.89 -22.84 11.20
CA ASN A 138 -29.01 -22.22 12.18
C ASN A 138 -27.63 -21.94 11.57
N PRO A 139 -26.94 -20.82 11.95
CA PRO A 139 -25.59 -20.57 11.56
C PRO A 139 -24.61 -21.57 12.23
N PRO A 140 -23.38 -21.73 11.72
CA PRO A 140 -22.38 -22.56 12.36
C PRO A 140 -21.96 -21.94 13.71
N GLN A 141 -21.80 -22.79 14.74
CA GLN A 141 -21.32 -22.34 16.04
C GLN A 141 -19.79 -22.09 15.99
N GLN A 142 -19.40 -20.88 16.37
CA GLN A 142 -18.03 -20.43 16.35
C GLN A 142 -17.38 -20.56 17.74
N GLY A 143 -16.05 -20.85 17.72
CA GLY A 143 -15.22 -20.81 18.92
C GLY A 143 -14.64 -19.39 19.15
N ARG A 144 -13.44 -19.32 19.75
CA ARG A 144 -12.77 -18.02 19.98
C ARG A 144 -12.55 -17.25 18.68
N TYR A 145 -12.21 -17.93 17.60
CA TYR A 145 -12.08 -17.33 16.27
C TYR A 145 -12.96 -18.08 15.30
N GLY A 146 -13.77 -17.31 14.57
CA GLY A 146 -14.58 -17.82 13.47
C GLY A 146 -13.73 -18.16 12.24
N TYR A 147 -14.30 -18.93 11.31
CA TYR A 147 -13.61 -19.22 10.07
C TYR A 147 -13.33 -17.94 9.26
N GLU A 148 -14.22 -16.94 9.36
CA GLU A 148 -14.07 -15.64 8.73
C GLU A 148 -12.84 -14.90 9.26
N GLU A 149 -12.70 -14.79 10.59
CA GLU A 149 -11.59 -14.13 11.26
C GLU A 149 -10.25 -14.82 10.94
N LYS A 150 -10.26 -16.16 10.87
CA LYS A 150 -9.05 -16.94 10.50
C LYS A 150 -8.66 -16.69 9.04
N MET A 151 -9.62 -16.67 8.14
CA MET A 151 -9.37 -16.42 6.72
C MET A 151 -8.78 -15.01 6.51
N GLU A 152 -9.33 -14.00 7.17
CA GLU A 152 -8.78 -12.64 7.15
C GLU A 152 -7.35 -12.59 7.70
N TYR A 153 -7.12 -13.19 8.86
CA TYR A 153 -5.80 -13.22 9.49
C TYR A 153 -4.74 -13.84 8.57
N TRP A 154 -5.03 -15.00 7.97
CA TRP A 154 -4.09 -15.68 7.10
C TRP A 154 -3.92 -14.95 5.74
N ALA A 155 -4.95 -14.29 5.25
CA ALA A 155 -4.83 -13.40 4.09
C ALA A 155 -3.90 -12.21 4.38
N VAL A 156 -4.01 -11.60 5.57
CA VAL A 156 -3.12 -10.52 6.02
C VAL A 156 -1.67 -11.03 6.19
N VAL A 157 -1.47 -12.22 6.78
CA VAL A 157 -0.12 -12.82 6.90
C VAL A 157 0.51 -13.03 5.52
N TRP A 158 -0.23 -13.63 4.59
CA TRP A 158 0.23 -13.85 3.22
C TRP A 158 0.52 -12.52 2.49
N GLY A 159 -0.45 -11.60 2.51
CA GLY A 159 -0.32 -10.29 1.88
C GLY A 159 0.87 -9.51 2.43
N THR A 160 1.09 -9.54 3.75
CA THR A 160 2.25 -8.87 4.39
C THR A 160 3.58 -9.44 3.87
N VAL A 161 3.70 -10.75 3.71
CA VAL A 161 4.91 -11.38 3.15
C VAL A 161 5.13 -10.94 1.71
N VAL A 162 4.09 -10.99 0.86
CA VAL A 162 4.17 -10.55 -0.54
C VAL A 162 4.55 -9.07 -0.63
N MET A 163 3.88 -8.21 0.17
CA MET A 163 4.13 -6.77 0.20
C MET A 163 5.54 -6.43 0.70
N ALA A 164 6.03 -7.13 1.72
CA ALA A 164 7.38 -6.90 2.25
C ALA A 164 8.45 -7.29 1.22
N ILE A 165 8.35 -8.47 0.61
CA ILE A 165 9.32 -8.96 -0.37
C ILE A 165 9.30 -8.07 -1.63
N SER A 166 8.13 -7.84 -2.22
CA SER A 166 8.01 -7.03 -3.43
C SER A 166 8.35 -5.56 -3.18
N GLY A 167 8.04 -5.04 -1.99
CA GLY A 167 8.43 -3.70 -1.55
C GLY A 167 9.94 -3.56 -1.41
N PHE A 168 10.62 -4.55 -0.80
CA PHE A 168 12.08 -4.60 -0.73
C PHE A 168 12.71 -4.57 -2.13
N MET A 169 12.21 -5.42 -3.04
CA MET A 169 12.73 -5.51 -4.40
C MET A 169 12.64 -4.17 -5.14
N MET A 170 11.55 -3.43 -4.97
CA MET A 170 11.36 -2.12 -5.60
C MET A 170 12.14 -1.01 -4.91
N TRP A 171 12.30 -1.08 -3.61
CA TRP A 171 13.08 -0.09 -2.84
C TRP A 171 14.59 -0.26 -3.06
N ASN A 172 15.04 -1.50 -3.21
CA ASN A 172 16.46 -1.85 -3.37
C ASN A 172 16.70 -2.59 -4.71
N PRO A 173 16.49 -1.95 -5.87
CA PRO A 173 16.57 -2.62 -7.16
C PRO A 173 17.98 -3.11 -7.48
N ILE A 174 19.03 -2.37 -7.12
CA ILE A 174 20.42 -2.77 -7.36
C ILE A 174 20.76 -4.03 -6.55
N ALA A 175 20.46 -4.03 -5.24
CA ALA A 175 20.68 -5.21 -4.41
C ALA A 175 19.87 -6.43 -4.91
N THR A 176 18.63 -6.21 -5.36
CA THR A 176 17.78 -7.26 -5.90
C THR A 176 18.36 -7.88 -7.18
N THR A 177 18.87 -7.05 -8.09
CA THR A 177 19.40 -7.52 -9.39
C THR A 177 20.76 -8.20 -9.28
N GLN A 178 21.41 -8.15 -8.12
CA GLN A 178 22.58 -9.00 -7.83
C GLN A 178 22.22 -10.48 -7.70
N TRP A 179 20.98 -10.80 -7.33
CA TRP A 179 20.52 -12.17 -7.08
C TRP A 179 19.44 -12.64 -8.04
N LEU A 180 18.65 -11.70 -8.59
CA LEU A 180 17.52 -11.99 -9.47
C LEU A 180 17.69 -11.25 -10.80
N PRO A 181 17.13 -11.77 -11.90
CA PRO A 181 17.15 -11.07 -13.18
C PRO A 181 16.39 -9.74 -13.10
N GLY A 182 16.73 -8.78 -13.96
CA GLY A 182 16.14 -7.43 -13.95
C GLY A 182 14.62 -7.39 -14.10
N GLU A 183 14.05 -8.39 -14.78
CA GLU A 183 12.61 -8.57 -14.96
C GLU A 183 11.86 -8.81 -13.63
N ALA A 184 12.57 -9.20 -12.58
CA ALA A 184 11.99 -9.35 -11.25
C ALA A 184 11.46 -8.02 -10.67
N ILE A 185 12.05 -6.87 -11.04
CA ILE A 185 11.61 -5.56 -10.55
C ILE A 185 10.22 -5.19 -11.10
N PRO A 186 9.94 -5.18 -12.42
CA PRO A 186 8.61 -4.92 -12.94
C PRO A 186 7.59 -5.99 -12.49
N ALA A 187 8.00 -7.24 -12.31
CA ALA A 187 7.13 -8.28 -11.74
C ALA A 187 6.75 -7.96 -10.29
N ALA A 188 7.72 -7.57 -9.46
CA ALA A 188 7.48 -7.13 -8.09
C ALA A 188 6.55 -5.91 -8.03
N LYS A 189 6.74 -4.91 -8.90
CA LYS A 189 5.86 -3.74 -9.01
C LYS A 189 4.43 -4.13 -9.33
N THR A 190 4.25 -5.08 -10.23
CA THR A 190 2.92 -5.58 -10.62
C THR A 190 2.26 -6.33 -9.46
N ALA A 191 2.97 -7.26 -8.83
CA ALA A 191 2.48 -8.03 -7.70
C ALA A 191 2.13 -7.10 -6.52
N HIS A 192 3.04 -6.22 -6.11
CA HIS A 192 2.83 -5.25 -5.03
C HIS A 192 1.60 -4.38 -5.26
N GLY A 193 1.49 -3.82 -6.45
CA GLY A 193 0.39 -2.91 -6.76
C GLY A 193 -0.98 -3.61 -6.83
N TRP A 194 -1.07 -4.85 -7.31
CA TRP A 194 -2.35 -5.57 -7.34
C TRP A 194 -2.69 -6.21 -6.02
N GLU A 195 -1.70 -6.67 -5.25
CA GLU A 195 -1.92 -7.11 -3.87
C GLU A 195 -2.45 -5.97 -3.01
N ALA A 196 -1.93 -4.74 -3.17
CA ALA A 196 -2.46 -3.56 -2.48
C ALA A 196 -3.94 -3.31 -2.79
N VAL A 197 -4.35 -3.42 -4.05
CA VAL A 197 -5.77 -3.30 -4.45
C VAL A 197 -6.60 -4.41 -3.83
N LEU A 198 -6.13 -5.66 -3.90
CA LEU A 198 -6.82 -6.81 -3.32
C LEU A 198 -7.00 -6.67 -1.81
N ALA A 199 -5.93 -6.30 -1.10
CA ALA A 199 -5.96 -6.09 0.34
C ALA A 199 -6.95 -5.00 0.76
N VAL A 200 -6.96 -3.85 0.07
CA VAL A 200 -7.91 -2.76 0.34
C VAL A 200 -9.34 -3.20 0.09
N LEU A 201 -9.60 -3.91 -1.02
CA LEU A 201 -10.94 -4.44 -1.31
C LEU A 201 -11.38 -5.47 -0.28
N ALA A 202 -10.48 -6.36 0.15
CA ALA A 202 -10.78 -7.33 1.19
C ALA A 202 -11.15 -6.65 2.52
N ILE A 203 -10.41 -5.61 2.94
CA ILE A 203 -10.73 -4.86 4.16
C ILE A 203 -12.08 -4.14 4.03
N ILE A 204 -12.36 -3.47 2.91
CA ILE A 204 -13.60 -2.71 2.73
C ILE A 204 -14.81 -3.66 2.61
N LEU A 205 -14.73 -4.68 1.76
CA LEU A 205 -15.86 -5.52 1.42
C LEU A 205 -16.13 -6.63 2.44
N TRP A 206 -15.08 -7.07 3.15
CA TRP A 206 -15.20 -8.19 4.07
C TRP A 206 -15.07 -7.76 5.53
N HIS A 207 -13.93 -7.19 5.92
CA HIS A 207 -13.68 -6.82 7.32
C HIS A 207 -14.66 -5.76 7.82
N PHE A 208 -14.81 -4.64 7.11
CA PHE A 208 -15.76 -3.59 7.52
C PHE A 208 -17.20 -4.09 7.51
N TYR A 209 -17.57 -4.92 6.54
CA TYR A 209 -18.90 -5.53 6.53
C TYR A 209 -19.16 -6.34 7.80
N HIS A 210 -18.23 -7.24 8.17
CA HIS A 210 -18.41 -8.09 9.34
C HIS A 210 -18.39 -7.30 10.65
N VAL A 211 -17.50 -6.32 10.79
CA VAL A 211 -17.27 -5.59 12.04
C VAL A 211 -18.27 -4.45 12.24
N LEU A 212 -18.68 -3.75 11.17
CA LEU A 212 -19.51 -2.54 11.29
C LEU A 212 -20.96 -2.76 10.86
N VAL A 213 -21.22 -3.61 9.86
CA VAL A 213 -22.55 -3.76 9.26
C VAL A 213 -23.28 -4.96 9.84
N ARG A 214 -22.62 -6.13 9.90
CA ARG A 214 -23.25 -7.37 10.37
C ARG A 214 -23.48 -7.38 11.88
N THR A 215 -22.50 -6.96 12.69
CA THR A 215 -22.56 -7.12 14.14
C THR A 215 -22.19 -5.89 14.95
N PHE A 216 -21.75 -4.80 14.37
CA PHE A 216 -21.21 -3.59 15.03
C PHE A 216 -20.37 -3.91 16.29
N ASN A 217 -19.27 -4.63 16.08
CA ASN A 217 -18.43 -5.16 17.13
C ASN A 217 -17.54 -4.06 17.73
N ARG A 218 -17.76 -3.72 19.00
CA ARG A 218 -16.99 -2.69 19.74
C ARG A 218 -15.81 -3.27 20.50
N SER A 219 -15.56 -4.58 20.44
CA SER A 219 -14.57 -5.23 21.31
C SER A 219 -13.14 -4.70 21.13
N MET A 220 -12.76 -4.22 19.94
CA MET A 220 -11.47 -3.57 19.73
C MET A 220 -11.33 -2.20 20.41
N PHE A 221 -12.45 -1.52 20.71
CA PHE A 221 -12.44 -0.27 21.47
C PHE A 221 -12.49 -0.51 22.98
N THR A 222 -13.38 -1.40 23.42
CA THR A 222 -13.64 -1.65 24.84
C THR A 222 -12.71 -2.72 25.44
N GLY A 223 -12.26 -3.66 24.65
CA GLY A 223 -11.55 -4.88 25.05
C GLY A 223 -12.49 -6.02 25.48
N ASN A 224 -13.80 -5.79 25.53
CA ASN A 224 -14.76 -6.69 26.16
C ASN A 224 -15.96 -6.97 25.25
N LEU A 225 -16.61 -8.09 25.50
CA LEU A 225 -17.92 -8.47 24.95
C LEU A 225 -18.87 -8.78 26.10
N THR A 226 -20.14 -8.46 25.91
CA THR A 226 -21.22 -8.86 26.82
C THR A 226 -21.51 -10.36 26.63
N GLU A 227 -22.21 -10.98 27.59
CA GLU A 227 -22.62 -12.39 27.48
C GLU A 227 -23.50 -12.65 26.26
N GLU A 228 -24.39 -11.70 25.93
CA GLU A 228 -25.26 -11.77 24.76
C GLU A 228 -24.45 -11.76 23.44
N GLU A 229 -23.47 -10.85 23.31
CA GLU A 229 -22.56 -10.79 22.18
C GLU A 229 -21.72 -12.07 22.06
N MET A 230 -21.20 -12.58 23.20
CA MET A 230 -20.46 -13.84 23.25
C MET A 230 -21.31 -15.04 22.84
N LEU A 231 -22.58 -15.07 23.24
CA LEU A 231 -23.51 -16.15 22.88
C LEU A 231 -23.82 -16.11 21.38
N HIS A 232 -23.92 -14.92 20.81
CA HIS A 232 -24.22 -14.73 19.39
C HIS A 232 -23.01 -15.01 18.50
N GLU A 233 -21.84 -14.47 18.83
CA GLU A 233 -20.66 -14.54 17.96
C GLU A 233 -19.74 -15.74 18.29
N HIS A 234 -19.59 -16.09 19.58
CA HIS A 234 -18.61 -17.07 20.06
C HIS A 234 -19.20 -18.08 21.08
N PRO A 235 -20.33 -18.75 20.74
CA PRO A 235 -21.04 -19.60 21.70
C PRO A 235 -20.19 -20.74 22.28
N LEU A 236 -19.30 -21.34 21.49
CA LEU A 236 -18.42 -22.39 21.98
C LEU A 236 -17.31 -21.86 22.91
N GLU A 237 -16.80 -20.66 22.66
CA GLU A 237 -15.86 -20.04 23.60
C GLU A 237 -16.53 -19.71 24.94
N LEU A 238 -17.75 -19.17 24.89
CA LEU A 238 -18.52 -18.89 26.11
C LEU A 238 -18.74 -20.17 26.92
N ALA A 239 -19.11 -21.26 26.26
CA ALA A 239 -19.27 -22.56 26.90
C ALA A 239 -17.95 -23.06 27.53
N ASP A 240 -16.82 -22.94 26.83
CA ASP A 240 -15.48 -23.28 27.33
C ASP A 240 -15.08 -22.44 28.54
N ILE A 241 -15.40 -21.13 28.56
CA ILE A 241 -15.14 -20.22 29.68
C ILE A 241 -15.97 -20.63 30.88
N LYS A 242 -17.27 -20.86 30.71
CA LYS A 242 -18.18 -21.28 31.79
C LYS A 242 -17.80 -22.64 32.38
N ALA A 243 -17.28 -23.55 31.54
CA ALA A 243 -16.76 -24.82 31.97
C ALA A 243 -15.34 -24.76 32.57
N GLY A 244 -14.68 -23.59 32.58
CA GLY A 244 -13.32 -23.42 33.08
C GLY A 244 -12.22 -24.07 32.24
N VAL A 245 -12.52 -24.47 30.99
CA VAL A 245 -11.59 -25.18 30.10
C VAL A 245 -11.04 -24.31 28.97
N ALA A 246 -11.42 -23.02 28.90
CA ALA A 246 -10.99 -22.11 27.84
C ALA A 246 -9.46 -21.93 27.77
N GLN A 247 -8.78 -22.00 28.90
CA GLN A 247 -7.33 -21.87 29.00
C GLN A 247 -6.69 -23.11 29.62
N ARG A 248 -5.49 -23.45 29.14
CA ARG A 248 -4.70 -24.52 29.78
C ARG A 248 -4.19 -24.02 31.15
N PRO A 249 -4.38 -24.77 32.23
CA PRO A 249 -3.85 -24.39 33.52
C PRO A 249 -2.31 -24.33 33.47
N THR A 250 -1.74 -23.22 33.92
CA THR A 250 -0.29 -23.03 34.02
C THR A 250 0.05 -22.33 35.32
N THR A 251 1.02 -22.84 36.06
CA THR A 251 1.50 -22.22 37.30
C THR A 251 2.38 -20.99 36.98
N LEU A 252 2.46 -20.06 37.91
CA LEU A 252 3.37 -18.90 37.80
C LEU A 252 4.83 -19.34 37.66
N GLN A 253 5.22 -20.42 38.30
CA GLN A 253 6.57 -20.98 38.24
C GLN A 253 6.88 -21.53 36.83
N GLU A 254 5.96 -22.26 36.23
CA GLU A 254 6.12 -22.74 34.85
C GLU A 254 6.20 -21.60 33.84
N ARG A 255 5.35 -20.58 34.00
CA ARG A 255 5.42 -19.38 33.14
C ARG A 255 6.76 -18.67 33.26
N ARG A 256 7.28 -18.48 34.49
CA ARG A 256 8.61 -17.88 34.73
C ARG A 256 9.74 -18.72 34.10
N LYS A 257 9.70 -20.05 34.25
CA LYS A 257 10.69 -20.96 33.65
C LYS A 257 10.70 -20.85 32.12
N ARG A 258 9.51 -20.89 31.52
CA ARG A 258 9.36 -20.75 30.06
C ARG A 258 9.77 -19.36 29.55
N ALA A 259 9.40 -18.31 30.26
CA ALA A 259 9.77 -16.95 29.91
C ALA A 259 11.30 -16.75 29.90
N ARG A 260 12.04 -17.37 30.86
CA ARG A 260 13.51 -17.33 30.88
C ARG A 260 14.16 -17.96 29.64
N ILE A 261 13.50 -18.91 29.00
CA ILE A 261 13.97 -19.49 27.74
C ILE A 261 13.49 -18.65 26.56
N PHE A 262 12.23 -18.24 26.58
CA PHE A 262 11.59 -17.51 25.50
C PHE A 262 12.27 -16.16 25.20
N PHE A 263 12.50 -15.33 26.22
CA PHE A 263 13.03 -13.98 26.01
C PHE A 263 14.42 -13.97 25.33
N PRO A 264 15.43 -14.74 25.74
CA PRO A 264 16.70 -14.77 25.02
C PRO A 264 16.55 -15.24 23.56
N VAL A 265 15.78 -16.31 23.31
CA VAL A 265 15.57 -16.84 21.96
C VAL A 265 14.85 -15.79 21.08
N TYR A 266 13.78 -15.18 21.60
CA TYR A 266 13.07 -14.16 20.87
C TYR A 266 13.92 -12.91 20.65
N SER A 267 14.75 -12.51 21.63
CA SER A 267 15.66 -11.37 21.47
C SER A 267 16.63 -11.58 20.31
N VAL A 268 17.17 -12.79 20.12
CA VAL A 268 18.02 -13.10 18.98
C VAL A 268 17.24 -13.03 17.67
N ILE A 269 16.04 -13.62 17.62
CA ILE A 269 15.18 -13.56 16.43
C ILE A 269 14.80 -12.10 16.11
N ALA A 270 14.39 -11.35 17.11
CA ALA A 270 14.03 -9.93 16.94
C ALA A 270 15.25 -9.11 16.46
N ALA A 271 16.45 -9.35 17.01
CA ALA A 271 17.65 -8.68 16.56
C ALA A 271 17.96 -8.98 15.09
N ILE A 272 17.83 -10.24 14.66
CA ILE A 272 18.02 -10.63 13.25
C ILE A 272 17.01 -9.91 12.36
N LEU A 273 15.73 -9.89 12.75
CA LEU A 273 14.67 -9.21 11.99
C LEU A 273 14.88 -7.69 11.96
N LEU A 274 15.30 -7.08 13.07
CA LEU A 274 15.63 -5.64 13.13
C LEU A 274 16.83 -5.28 12.28
N VAL A 275 17.85 -6.14 12.25
CA VAL A 275 18.98 -6.01 11.32
C VAL A 275 18.48 -6.11 9.87
N GLY A 276 17.55 -7.02 9.58
CA GLY A 276 16.88 -7.09 8.28
C GLY A 276 16.16 -5.80 7.92
N VAL A 277 15.40 -5.21 8.85
CA VAL A 277 14.73 -3.90 8.65
C VAL A 277 15.75 -2.78 8.44
N TYR A 278 16.84 -2.79 9.20
CA TYR A 278 17.93 -1.83 9.01
C TYR A 278 18.51 -1.91 7.58
N TYR A 279 18.86 -3.11 7.11
CA TYR A 279 19.33 -3.29 5.74
C TYR A 279 18.27 -2.93 4.69
N PHE A 280 17.00 -3.18 4.98
CA PHE A 280 15.90 -2.77 4.11
C PHE A 280 15.93 -1.26 3.84
N VAL A 281 16.23 -0.46 4.86
CA VAL A 281 16.25 1.01 4.78
C VAL A 281 17.61 1.56 4.33
N ALA A 282 18.71 0.96 4.80
CA ALA A 282 20.07 1.50 4.61
C ALA A 282 20.70 1.12 3.26
N TYR A 283 20.12 0.12 2.56
CA TYR A 283 20.68 -0.38 1.30
C TYR A 283 20.16 0.35 0.06
N GLU A 284 19.57 1.54 0.24
CA GLU A 284 19.07 2.35 -0.86
C GLU A 284 20.20 2.88 -1.74
N GLU A 285 20.81 1.99 -2.52
CA GLU A 285 21.70 2.37 -3.61
C GLU A 285 20.84 2.59 -4.86
N THR A 286 20.55 3.85 -5.20
CA THR A 286 20.02 4.20 -6.51
C THR A 286 21.18 4.53 -7.45
N ALA A 287 21.02 4.29 -8.75
CA ALA A 287 22.01 4.70 -9.76
C ALA A 287 22.34 6.21 -9.67
N ILE A 288 21.40 7.01 -9.16
CA ILE A 288 21.56 8.46 -8.93
C ILE A 288 22.45 8.73 -7.72
N ALA A 289 22.38 7.93 -6.65
CA ALA A 289 23.23 8.08 -5.47
C ALA A 289 24.69 7.69 -5.72
N THR A 290 24.96 6.89 -6.75
CA THR A 290 26.32 6.48 -7.14
C THR A 290 27.01 7.46 -8.10
N ILE A 291 26.29 8.46 -8.62
CA ILE A 291 26.92 9.55 -9.37
C ILE A 291 27.52 10.53 -8.34
N PRO A 292 28.86 10.64 -8.24
CA PRO A 292 29.44 11.63 -7.36
C PRO A 292 28.90 13.02 -7.72
N PRO A 293 28.66 13.90 -6.75
CA PRO A 293 28.27 15.27 -7.04
C PRO A 293 29.29 15.82 -8.05
N ALA A 294 28.77 16.39 -9.16
CA ALA A 294 29.65 17.05 -10.12
C ALA A 294 30.51 18.05 -9.34
N GLU A 295 31.84 17.91 -9.43
CA GLU A 295 32.74 18.90 -8.83
C GLU A 295 32.26 20.26 -9.34
N THR A 296 31.90 21.13 -8.41
CA THR A 296 31.58 22.52 -8.75
C THR A 296 32.87 23.15 -9.22
N VAL A 297 33.14 23.04 -10.52
CA VAL A 297 34.19 23.85 -11.15
C VAL A 297 33.66 25.28 -11.07
N GLU A 298 34.44 26.14 -10.38
CA GLU A 298 34.13 27.57 -10.39
C GLU A 298 34.13 28.05 -11.84
N VAL A 299 32.94 28.33 -12.38
CA VAL A 299 32.74 28.70 -13.80
C VAL A 299 33.14 30.15 -14.06
N PHE A 300 33.71 30.87 -13.08
CA PHE A 300 34.17 32.22 -13.23
C PHE A 300 35.66 32.35 -12.98
N VAL A 301 36.47 31.93 -13.95
CA VAL A 301 37.77 32.58 -14.18
C VAL A 301 37.55 33.62 -15.30
N PRO A 302 37.66 34.94 -15.07
CA PRO A 302 37.55 35.90 -16.15
C PRO A 302 38.72 35.62 -17.12
N LEU A 303 38.42 35.13 -18.31
CA LEU A 303 39.40 35.05 -19.38
C LEU A 303 39.78 36.50 -19.76
N PRO A 304 41.07 36.82 -19.87
CA PRO A 304 41.50 38.10 -20.39
C PRO A 304 40.91 38.30 -21.79
N PRO A 305 40.51 39.53 -22.16
CA PRO A 305 39.86 39.80 -23.43
C PRO A 305 40.77 39.36 -24.58
N THR A 306 40.37 38.31 -25.27
CA THR A 306 41.00 37.93 -26.53
C THR A 306 40.59 38.96 -27.61
N PRO A 307 41.57 39.53 -28.36
CA PRO A 307 41.21 40.49 -29.42
C PRO A 307 40.33 39.82 -30.46
N LEU A 308 39.24 40.49 -30.83
CA LEU A 308 38.32 40.03 -31.85
C LEU A 308 39.05 39.75 -33.16
N PRO A 309 38.96 38.55 -33.74
CA PRO A 309 39.37 38.40 -35.13
C PRO A 309 38.31 38.98 -36.06
N THR A 310 38.77 39.74 -37.01
CA THR A 310 38.00 40.33 -38.12
C THR A 310 37.22 39.21 -38.86
N PRO A 311 35.96 39.40 -39.20
CA PRO A 311 35.18 38.34 -39.86
C PRO A 311 35.67 38.16 -41.31
N VAL A 312 36.28 36.98 -41.55
CA VAL A 312 36.49 36.47 -42.90
C VAL A 312 35.27 35.59 -43.24
N PRO A 313 34.57 35.76 -44.33
CA PRO A 313 33.46 34.90 -44.70
C PRO A 313 34.04 33.56 -45.20
N THR A 314 34.18 32.63 -44.27
CA THR A 314 34.54 31.23 -44.63
C THR A 314 33.26 30.44 -44.73
N LYS A 315 32.95 29.94 -45.91
CA LYS A 315 32.02 28.87 -46.15
C LYS A 315 32.53 27.66 -45.38
N THR A 316 32.03 27.45 -44.14
CA THR A 316 32.36 26.26 -43.37
C THR A 316 31.47 25.14 -43.82
N THR A 317 31.99 24.27 -44.64
CA THR A 317 31.51 22.91 -44.82
C THR A 317 31.76 22.18 -43.51
N ILE A 318 30.70 21.90 -42.76
CA ILE A 318 30.78 21.11 -41.54
C ILE A 318 31.02 19.66 -41.98
N PRO A 319 32.16 19.02 -41.64
CA PRO A 319 32.35 17.61 -41.91
C PRO A 319 31.47 16.82 -40.96
N GLY A 320 30.42 16.14 -41.45
CA GLY A 320 29.60 15.20 -40.74
C GLY A 320 28.20 15.64 -40.34
N GLY A 321 27.69 16.75 -40.86
CA GLY A 321 26.29 17.14 -40.69
C GLY A 321 25.37 16.18 -41.42
N LEU A 322 24.31 15.70 -40.77
CA LEU A 322 23.29 14.85 -41.39
C LEU A 322 22.56 15.66 -42.46
N ALA A 323 22.86 15.40 -43.75
CA ALA A 323 22.39 16.22 -44.85
C ALA A 323 20.90 15.96 -45.21
N SER A 324 20.38 14.79 -44.87
CA SER A 324 18.99 14.40 -45.15
C SER A 324 18.51 13.33 -44.19
N TRP A 325 17.22 13.04 -44.24
CA TRP A 325 16.60 11.97 -43.47
C TRP A 325 17.29 10.62 -43.75
N ASP A 326 17.40 10.24 -45.02
CA ASP A 326 18.00 8.98 -45.44
C ASP A 326 19.55 8.93 -45.25
N ALA A 327 20.18 10.10 -45.08
CA ALA A 327 21.62 10.21 -44.82
C ALA A 327 22.00 10.29 -43.36
N GLY A 328 21.09 9.91 -42.44
CA GLY A 328 21.40 9.71 -41.02
C GLY A 328 20.45 10.38 -40.00
N VAL A 329 19.64 11.35 -40.40
CA VAL A 329 18.64 11.94 -39.50
C VAL A 329 17.64 10.88 -39.05
N GLY A 330 17.17 10.03 -39.96
CA GLY A 330 16.30 8.90 -39.66
C GLY A 330 16.90 7.90 -38.70
N ASP A 331 18.20 7.63 -38.79
CA ASP A 331 18.92 6.75 -37.87
C ASP A 331 19.00 7.37 -36.45
N LEU A 332 19.19 8.69 -36.36
CA LEU A 332 19.18 9.41 -35.12
C LEU A 332 17.80 9.34 -34.43
N PHE A 333 16.72 9.57 -35.21
CA PHE A 333 15.36 9.43 -34.71
C PHE A 333 15.06 8.00 -34.27
N ASN A 334 15.47 7.00 -35.04
CA ASN A 334 15.29 5.58 -34.69
C ASN A 334 16.00 5.21 -33.38
N THR A 335 17.20 5.75 -33.16
CA THR A 335 17.98 5.42 -31.98
C THR A 335 17.50 6.13 -30.72
N ARG A 336 17.06 7.40 -30.82
CA ARG A 336 16.75 8.25 -29.69
C ARG A 336 15.24 8.39 -29.40
N CYS A 337 14.38 8.33 -30.41
CA CYS A 337 12.98 8.76 -30.31
C CYS A 337 11.99 7.61 -30.50
N VAL A 338 12.25 6.71 -31.44
CA VAL A 338 11.30 5.68 -31.87
C VAL A 338 10.98 4.66 -30.78
N ILE A 339 11.85 4.48 -29.78
CA ILE A 339 11.58 3.61 -28.64
C ILE A 339 10.26 3.97 -27.92
N CYS A 340 9.90 5.27 -27.91
CA CYS A 340 8.68 5.79 -27.28
C CYS A 340 7.67 6.34 -28.31
N HIS A 341 8.16 6.80 -29.47
CA HIS A 341 7.37 7.45 -30.53
C HIS A 341 7.35 6.61 -31.81
N ASN A 342 6.72 5.45 -31.75
CA ASN A 342 6.56 4.52 -32.86
C ASN A 342 5.08 4.28 -33.19
N ASN A 343 4.81 3.56 -34.28
CA ASN A 343 3.46 3.27 -34.76
C ASN A 343 2.57 2.51 -33.76
N THR A 344 3.16 1.83 -32.75
CA THR A 344 2.45 1.05 -31.74
C THR A 344 2.30 1.83 -30.41
N GLY A 345 3.35 2.53 -29.99
CA GLY A 345 3.42 3.23 -28.71
C GLY A 345 2.95 4.68 -28.70
N LYS A 346 2.90 5.35 -29.81
CA LYS A 346 2.46 6.75 -30.10
C LYS A 346 2.28 7.67 -28.87
N ILE A 347 3.31 7.80 -28.02
CA ILE A 347 3.24 8.69 -26.86
C ILE A 347 3.01 10.12 -27.36
N GLY A 348 1.99 10.81 -26.84
CA GLY A 348 1.55 12.11 -27.36
C GLY A 348 0.90 12.06 -28.75
N GLY A 349 0.59 10.88 -29.28
CA GLY A 349 0.06 10.70 -30.62
C GLY A 349 1.13 10.87 -31.72
N LEU A 350 2.41 10.99 -31.33
CA LEU A 350 3.54 11.24 -32.24
C LEU A 350 4.19 9.91 -32.65
N ASP A 351 4.45 9.79 -33.95
CA ASP A 351 5.21 8.69 -34.55
C ASP A 351 6.39 9.27 -35.31
N LEU A 352 7.60 8.91 -34.91
CA LEU A 352 8.85 9.41 -35.47
C LEU A 352 9.64 8.32 -36.24
N SER A 353 8.96 7.21 -36.57
CA SER A 353 9.59 6.06 -37.22
C SER A 353 9.80 6.22 -38.70
N THR A 354 9.06 7.12 -39.37
CA THR A 354 9.22 7.42 -40.77
C THR A 354 9.26 8.93 -41.04
N TYR A 355 9.80 9.32 -42.17
CA TYR A 355 9.86 10.73 -42.56
C TYR A 355 8.47 11.38 -42.62
N GLU A 356 7.51 10.71 -43.24
CA GLU A 356 6.14 11.21 -43.41
C GLU A 356 5.43 11.40 -42.07
N THR A 357 5.61 10.44 -41.13
CA THR A 357 4.98 10.53 -39.82
C THR A 357 5.65 11.56 -38.94
N ALA A 358 6.95 11.78 -39.07
CA ALA A 358 7.67 12.84 -38.36
C ALA A 358 7.18 14.24 -38.78
N LEU A 359 6.90 14.45 -40.04
CA LEU A 359 6.29 15.69 -40.54
C LEU A 359 4.83 15.86 -40.11
N ALA A 360 4.05 14.76 -40.09
CA ALA A 360 2.64 14.78 -39.71
C ALA A 360 2.43 15.22 -38.26
N GLY A 361 3.39 14.90 -37.37
CA GLY A 361 3.35 15.34 -35.98
C GLY A 361 2.40 14.55 -35.06
N GLY A 362 2.07 15.14 -33.92
CA GLY A 362 1.24 14.53 -32.87
C GLY A 362 0.17 15.49 -32.32
N LYS A 363 -0.35 15.17 -31.13
CA LYS A 363 -1.41 15.97 -30.47
C LYS A 363 -1.01 17.43 -30.19
N SER A 364 0.29 17.68 -30.04
CA SER A 364 0.83 19.02 -29.72
C SER A 364 1.18 19.87 -30.95
N GLY A 365 1.00 19.32 -32.15
CA GLY A 365 1.33 20.00 -33.40
C GLY A 365 2.33 19.20 -34.25
N PRO A 366 2.85 19.84 -35.35
CA PRO A 366 3.80 19.22 -36.25
C PRO A 366 5.09 18.81 -35.53
N GLY A 367 5.55 17.58 -35.73
CA GLY A 367 6.82 17.12 -35.17
C GLY A 367 8.01 17.89 -35.73
N VAL A 368 7.99 18.05 -37.02
CA VAL A 368 8.98 18.78 -37.83
C VAL A 368 8.27 19.73 -38.79
N VAL A 369 8.65 20.99 -38.80
CA VAL A 369 8.18 22.01 -39.76
C VAL A 369 9.34 22.35 -40.67
N PRO A 370 9.33 21.90 -41.93
CA PRO A 370 10.45 22.15 -42.87
C PRO A 370 10.74 23.65 -43.03
N GLY A 371 12.00 24.02 -42.82
CA GLY A 371 12.46 25.41 -42.87
C GLY A 371 12.22 26.25 -41.59
N ASP A 372 11.56 25.67 -40.56
CA ASP A 372 11.23 26.39 -39.30
C ASP A 372 11.46 25.50 -38.07
N ALA A 373 12.69 25.48 -37.63
CA ALA A 373 13.07 24.74 -36.45
C ALA A 373 12.43 25.30 -35.16
N ALA A 374 12.18 26.63 -35.13
CA ALA A 374 11.62 27.28 -33.94
C ALA A 374 10.17 26.85 -33.66
N ASN A 375 9.41 26.46 -34.67
CA ASN A 375 8.04 25.95 -34.57
C ASN A 375 7.95 24.42 -34.67
N SER A 376 9.06 23.70 -34.73
CA SER A 376 9.13 22.25 -34.73
C SER A 376 9.08 21.70 -33.32
N GLN A 377 8.08 20.84 -33.02
CA GLN A 377 7.89 20.31 -31.65
C GLN A 377 9.09 19.52 -31.14
N VAL A 378 9.80 18.82 -32.03
CA VAL A 378 11.01 18.08 -31.64
C VAL A 378 12.09 19.03 -31.10
N VAL A 379 12.27 20.21 -31.67
CA VAL A 379 13.25 21.20 -31.23
C VAL A 379 12.77 21.89 -29.95
N ILE A 380 11.50 22.30 -29.89
CA ILE A 380 10.91 22.98 -28.73
C ILE A 380 11.05 22.12 -27.48
N ILE A 381 10.66 20.85 -27.56
CA ILE A 381 10.64 19.95 -26.39
C ILE A 381 12.06 19.57 -25.98
N GLN A 382 12.96 19.30 -26.93
CA GLN A 382 14.33 18.92 -26.63
C GLN A 382 15.15 20.12 -26.10
N SER A 383 14.86 21.32 -26.54
CA SER A 383 15.49 22.55 -26.01
C SER A 383 15.03 22.91 -24.61
N ALA A 384 13.79 22.55 -24.22
CA ALA A 384 13.25 22.79 -22.88
C ALA A 384 13.91 21.92 -21.81
N GLY A 385 14.52 20.81 -22.20
CA GLY A 385 15.16 19.85 -21.29
C GLY A 385 14.19 18.96 -20.51
N GLY A 386 14.74 17.92 -19.88
CA GLY A 386 13.95 17.03 -19.01
C GLY A 386 13.06 16.00 -19.73
N HIS A 387 13.16 15.90 -21.05
CA HIS A 387 12.45 14.88 -21.83
C HIS A 387 13.17 13.51 -21.74
N PRO A 388 12.46 12.39 -21.46
CA PRO A 388 13.07 11.07 -21.59
C PRO A 388 13.64 10.84 -22.99
N GLY A 389 14.90 10.44 -23.10
CA GLY A 389 15.58 10.38 -24.39
C GLY A 389 16.10 11.74 -24.86
N GLN A 390 16.57 12.56 -23.94
CA GLN A 390 17.16 13.86 -24.23
C GLN A 390 18.32 13.75 -25.21
N LEU A 391 18.30 14.58 -26.26
CA LEU A 391 19.37 14.71 -27.24
C LEU A 391 20.55 15.49 -26.63
N SER A 392 21.77 15.16 -27.05
CA SER A 392 22.93 16.01 -26.79
C SER A 392 22.80 17.35 -27.55
N GLN A 393 23.58 18.34 -27.17
CA GLN A 393 23.55 19.65 -27.85
C GLN A 393 23.94 19.50 -29.32
N ASP A 394 24.91 18.64 -29.64
CA ASP A 394 25.34 18.40 -31.02
C ASP A 394 24.26 17.71 -31.85
N GLU A 395 23.58 16.69 -31.28
CA GLU A 395 22.46 16.01 -31.93
C GLU A 395 21.28 16.93 -32.17
N LEU A 396 20.95 17.78 -31.18
CA LEU A 396 19.89 18.78 -31.31
C LEU A 396 20.23 19.84 -32.37
N GLN A 397 21.49 20.28 -32.43
CA GLN A 397 21.96 21.22 -33.43
C GLN A 397 21.88 20.61 -34.83
N GLN A 398 22.26 19.34 -35.01
CA GLN A 398 22.15 18.65 -36.30
C GLN A 398 20.72 18.57 -36.82
N ILE A 399 19.76 18.25 -35.90
CA ILE A 399 18.33 18.22 -36.24
C ILE A 399 17.84 19.64 -36.57
N THR A 400 18.26 20.64 -35.81
CA THR A 400 17.91 22.05 -36.05
C THR A 400 18.39 22.52 -37.42
N ASP A 401 19.62 22.22 -37.76
CA ASP A 401 20.22 22.58 -39.05
C ASP A 401 19.54 21.86 -40.20
N TRP A 402 19.23 20.56 -40.07
CA TRP A 402 18.48 19.79 -41.06
C TRP A 402 17.09 20.38 -41.30
N ILE A 403 16.37 20.75 -40.20
CA ILE A 403 15.03 21.35 -40.31
C ILE A 403 15.13 22.71 -41.02
N ASN A 404 16.07 23.57 -40.62
CA ASN A 404 16.25 24.89 -41.24
C ASN A 404 16.65 24.83 -42.71
N ASN A 405 17.30 23.74 -43.13
CA ASN A 405 17.61 23.47 -44.53
C ASN A 405 16.43 22.86 -45.32
N GLY A 406 15.21 22.90 -44.75
CA GLY A 406 14.01 22.43 -45.40
C GLY A 406 13.67 20.97 -45.14
N ALA A 407 14.34 20.35 -44.17
CA ALA A 407 14.13 18.95 -43.77
C ALA A 407 14.13 17.97 -44.96
N PRO A 408 15.17 17.94 -45.81
CA PRO A 408 15.16 17.07 -47.00
C PRO A 408 15.12 15.60 -46.59
N GLN A 409 14.36 14.79 -47.41
CA GLN A 409 14.30 13.35 -47.23
C GLN A 409 15.56 12.68 -47.78
N ARG A 410 16.01 13.10 -48.97
CA ARG A 410 17.18 12.58 -49.69
C ARG A 410 18.23 13.64 -49.96
#